data_ef821286cd1f2be96af0ef28adec20b6
#
_entry.id   ef821286cd1f2be96af0ef28adec20b6
#
_cell.length_a   1.000
_cell.length_b   1.000
_cell.length_c   1.000
_cell.angle_alpha   90.00
_cell.angle_beta   90.00
_cell.angle_gamma   90.00
#
_symmetry.space_group_name_H-M   'P 1'
#
loop_
_entity.id
_entity.type
_entity.pdbx_description
1 polymer ?
#
loop_
_entity_poly.entity_id
_entity_poly.type
_entity_poly.pdbx_seq_one_letter_code
_entity_poly.pdbx_strand_id
1 'polypeptide(L)'
;MKKNITTAVLFAALIAFSISAFAQADSIAATKPEKFVTRHTIKIDNKLISYTATAGTLVLKNEKDEPIALVGYTAYTKDGETDNSKRPVTFSYNGGPGSSSMWLHIGVMGPRRVVVNDPLPNGPAPYKMEDNNYSILDVSDVVMIDPVGTGFSRAIGKAKNSDFWGVDQDIKSISQFIKNYVNDNERWNSPKYLLGESYGTFRSAGVADYLQENFGISVNGVVLVSNVLDIRTLSFQPADDLPFIVNLPTYAATSWYHNKLAAKPASLEAFLKEVRAFAFGDYAAALMKGDQLSADEKNKMEDKLVSYTGLGKDYWDKANLRVMQPQYAQELLRNTQEAVGRLDSRYKGIMQDQLGEYAFYDPQSSDISPAFISAFMNYYTTELKVSKDKTYHTGAYSFPDFKWDWKHARSNGFFGDASTPNTGPDLKNAMSANPRMRVLVLNGVYDLATPFAGTEYTFDHLGLNKKIKSNITMKYYEAGHMMYIQNAAAAAFKKDVAEFITGALK
;
A
#
# COMPACT_ATOMS: atom_id res chain seq x y z
N MET A 1 -49.61 -50.61 2.27
CA MET A 1 -48.28 -50.02 2.12
C MET A 1 -48.16 -48.82 1.15
N LYS A 2 -49.17 -48.44 0.35
CA LYS A 2 -49.10 -47.32 -0.65
C LYS A 2 -49.51 -45.96 -0.12
N LYS A 3 -50.15 -45.81 1.06
CA LYS A 3 -50.59 -44.51 1.64
C LYS A 3 -49.50 -43.74 2.39
N ASN A 4 -48.46 -44.42 2.88
CA ASN A 4 -47.41 -43.76 3.70
C ASN A 4 -46.29 -43.16 2.89
N ILE A 5 -46.12 -43.47 1.61
CA ILE A 5 -45.07 -42.96 0.75
C ILE A 5 -45.43 -41.53 0.25
N THR A 6 -46.73 -41.29 -0.02
CA THR A 6 -47.19 -39.98 -0.53
C THR A 6 -47.08 -38.88 0.54
N THR A 7 -47.30 -39.20 1.83
CA THR A 7 -47.19 -38.25 2.92
C THR A 7 -45.73 -37.87 3.24
N ALA A 8 -44.81 -38.83 3.11
CA ALA A 8 -43.38 -38.57 3.30
C ALA A 8 -42.76 -37.70 2.21
N VAL A 9 -43.22 -37.85 0.96
CA VAL A 9 -42.73 -37.03 -0.18
C VAL A 9 -43.25 -35.60 -0.09
N LEU A 10 -44.50 -35.38 0.39
CA LEU A 10 -45.02 -34.03 0.62
C LEU A 10 -44.31 -33.30 1.77
N PHE A 11 -43.94 -34.04 2.84
CA PHE A 11 -43.22 -33.45 3.98
C PHE A 11 -41.78 -33.08 3.61
N ALA A 12 -41.09 -33.91 2.80
CA ALA A 12 -39.76 -33.62 2.28
C ALA A 12 -39.75 -32.45 1.31
N ALA A 13 -40.78 -32.30 0.47
CA ALA A 13 -40.93 -31.16 -0.46
C ALA A 13 -41.18 -29.83 0.28
N LEU A 14 -41.97 -29.86 1.39
CA LEU A 14 -42.22 -28.67 2.22
C LEU A 14 -40.98 -28.23 2.99
N ILE A 15 -40.17 -29.16 3.48
CA ILE A 15 -38.89 -28.83 4.17
C ILE A 15 -37.87 -28.30 3.18
N ALA A 16 -37.76 -28.85 1.95
CA ALA A 16 -36.87 -28.36 0.93
C ALA A 16 -37.25 -26.93 0.46
N PHE A 17 -38.55 -26.60 0.39
CA PHE A 17 -39.03 -25.25 0.03
C PHE A 17 -38.77 -24.24 1.16
N SER A 18 -38.86 -24.65 2.42
CA SER A 18 -38.57 -23.81 3.59
C SER A 18 -37.05 -23.47 3.69
N ILE A 19 -36.18 -24.43 3.43
CA ILE A 19 -34.73 -24.25 3.45
C ILE A 19 -34.29 -23.31 2.32
N SER A 20 -34.88 -23.42 1.12
CA SER A 20 -34.58 -22.52 0.02
C SER A 20 -35.03 -21.08 0.29
N ALA A 21 -36.16 -20.87 0.97
CA ALA A 21 -36.67 -19.55 1.34
C ALA A 21 -35.79 -18.89 2.42
N PHE A 22 -35.27 -19.61 3.39
CA PHE A 22 -34.34 -19.09 4.38
C PHE A 22 -32.97 -18.74 3.78
N ALA A 23 -32.41 -19.59 2.90
CA ALA A 23 -31.16 -19.32 2.21
C ALA A 23 -31.29 -18.07 1.29
N GLN A 24 -32.44 -17.87 0.67
CA GLN A 24 -32.70 -16.70 -0.17
C GLN A 24 -32.93 -15.41 0.66
N ALA A 25 -33.55 -15.53 1.85
CA ALA A 25 -33.73 -14.40 2.77
C ALA A 25 -32.40 -13.92 3.35
N ASP A 26 -31.50 -14.84 3.74
CA ASP A 26 -30.16 -14.50 4.22
C ASP A 26 -29.28 -13.88 3.12
N SER A 27 -29.38 -14.34 1.88
CA SER A 27 -28.69 -13.77 0.74
C SER A 27 -29.15 -12.33 0.39
N ILE A 28 -30.44 -12.05 0.56
CA ILE A 28 -31.03 -10.71 0.32
C ILE A 28 -30.66 -9.76 1.48
N ALA A 29 -30.66 -10.22 2.72
CA ALA A 29 -30.25 -9.43 3.88
C ALA A 29 -28.76 -9.01 3.80
N ALA A 30 -27.90 -9.88 3.28
CA ALA A 30 -26.47 -9.63 3.09
C ALA A 30 -26.14 -8.64 1.94
N THR A 31 -27.13 -8.26 1.11
CA THR A 31 -26.92 -7.37 -0.05
C THR A 31 -27.22 -5.89 0.24
N LYS A 32 -27.73 -5.55 1.42
CA LYS A 32 -28.07 -4.17 1.76
C LYS A 32 -26.83 -3.41 2.24
N PRO A 33 -26.52 -2.25 1.65
CA PRO A 33 -25.47 -1.38 2.17
C PRO A 33 -25.86 -0.84 3.55
N GLU A 34 -24.87 -0.71 4.42
CA GLU A 34 -25.03 -0.16 5.76
C GLU A 34 -24.27 1.16 5.88
N LYS A 35 -24.72 2.05 6.73
CA LYS A 35 -24.04 3.30 7.05
C LYS A 35 -24.19 3.60 8.54
N PHE A 36 -23.08 3.81 9.20
CA PHE A 36 -22.97 4.30 10.57
C PHE A 36 -22.44 5.73 10.50
N VAL A 37 -23.27 6.70 10.89
CA VAL A 37 -22.94 8.13 10.75
C VAL A 37 -22.78 8.72 12.13
N THR A 38 -21.64 9.36 12.39
CA THR A 38 -21.31 10.00 13.65
C THR A 38 -20.73 11.39 13.40
N ARG A 39 -20.90 12.33 14.35
CA ARG A 39 -20.39 13.69 14.24
C ARG A 39 -19.32 13.95 15.29
N HIS A 40 -18.26 14.62 14.89
CA HIS A 40 -17.08 14.83 15.70
C HIS A 40 -16.47 16.20 15.45
N THR A 41 -15.49 16.55 16.28
CA THR A 41 -14.62 17.69 16.08
C THR A 41 -13.16 17.26 16.23
N ILE A 42 -12.28 17.93 15.51
CA ILE A 42 -10.83 17.76 15.64
C ILE A 42 -10.14 19.12 15.54
N LYS A 43 -9.00 19.26 16.20
CA LYS A 43 -8.16 20.43 16.06
C LYS A 43 -6.95 20.12 15.18
N ILE A 44 -6.85 20.79 14.01
CA ILE A 44 -5.71 20.67 13.09
C ILE A 44 -5.12 22.07 12.91
N ASP A 45 -3.81 22.23 13.08
CA ASP A 45 -3.11 23.52 12.99
C ASP A 45 -3.80 24.65 13.75
N ASN A 46 -4.23 24.37 15.00
CA ASN A 46 -4.98 25.26 15.88
C ASN A 46 -6.38 25.67 15.40
N LYS A 47 -6.91 25.09 14.31
CA LYS A 47 -8.27 25.31 13.82
C LYS A 47 -9.16 24.15 14.24
N LEU A 48 -10.31 24.46 14.85
CA LEU A 48 -11.34 23.47 15.16
C LEU A 48 -12.12 23.15 13.88
N ILE A 49 -12.20 21.89 13.55
CA ILE A 49 -12.91 21.36 12.39
C ILE A 49 -14.00 20.42 12.86
N SER A 50 -15.25 20.76 12.57
CA SER A 50 -16.38 19.84 12.70
C SER A 50 -16.48 18.96 11.48
N TYR A 51 -16.73 17.67 11.67
CA TYR A 51 -16.81 16.71 10.59
C TYR A 51 -17.81 15.59 10.87
N THR A 52 -18.34 15.06 9.80
CA THR A 52 -19.14 13.83 9.81
C THR A 52 -18.30 12.65 9.39
N ALA A 53 -18.28 11.60 10.21
CA ALA A 53 -17.69 10.30 9.87
C ALA A 53 -18.80 9.35 9.42
N THR A 54 -18.64 8.73 8.26
CA THR A 54 -19.53 7.71 7.70
C THR A 54 -18.76 6.44 7.48
N ALA A 55 -18.91 5.45 8.36
CA ALA A 55 -18.44 4.09 8.14
C ALA A 55 -19.57 3.28 7.50
N GLY A 56 -19.30 2.61 6.39
CA GLY A 56 -20.38 1.90 5.69
C GLY A 56 -19.89 1.00 4.56
N THR A 57 -20.86 0.51 3.80
CA THR A 57 -20.60 -0.29 2.60
C THR A 57 -21.34 0.31 1.39
N LEU A 58 -20.75 0.11 0.20
CA LEU A 58 -21.32 0.51 -1.08
C LEU A 58 -21.41 -0.73 -1.97
N VAL A 59 -22.53 -0.87 -2.69
CA VAL A 59 -22.77 -2.01 -3.60
C VAL A 59 -22.06 -1.78 -4.92
N LEU A 60 -21.28 -2.77 -5.37
CA LEU A 60 -20.85 -2.89 -6.76
C LEU A 60 -21.78 -3.82 -7.52
N LYS A 61 -21.98 -3.52 -8.80
CA LYS A 61 -22.83 -4.29 -9.72
C LYS A 61 -22.06 -4.68 -10.97
N ASN A 62 -22.43 -5.82 -11.56
CA ASN A 62 -21.92 -6.21 -12.86
C ASN A 62 -22.67 -5.48 -14.01
N GLU A 63 -22.33 -5.80 -15.25
CA GLU A 63 -22.92 -5.21 -16.45
C GLU A 63 -24.43 -5.51 -16.64
N LYS A 64 -24.98 -6.46 -15.87
CA LYS A 64 -26.40 -6.82 -15.83
C LYS A 64 -27.12 -6.16 -14.65
N ASP A 65 -26.52 -5.20 -13.98
CA ASP A 65 -27.02 -4.58 -12.76
C ASP A 65 -27.21 -5.54 -11.56
N GLU A 66 -26.64 -6.75 -11.63
CA GLU A 66 -26.66 -7.69 -10.52
C GLU A 66 -25.61 -7.27 -9.47
N PRO A 67 -25.96 -7.27 -8.16
CA PRO A 67 -25.00 -6.94 -7.11
C PRO A 67 -23.95 -8.05 -6.97
N ILE A 68 -22.66 -7.64 -6.95
CA ILE A 68 -21.51 -8.56 -6.92
C ILE A 68 -20.59 -8.34 -5.71
N ALA A 69 -20.59 -7.16 -5.10
CA ALA A 69 -19.81 -6.91 -3.90
C ALA A 69 -20.42 -5.81 -3.03
N LEU A 70 -20.17 -5.91 -1.72
CA LEU A 70 -20.23 -4.80 -0.77
C LEU A 70 -18.78 -4.35 -0.52
N VAL A 71 -18.48 -3.09 -0.81
CA VAL A 71 -17.16 -2.50 -0.54
C VAL A 71 -17.26 -1.61 0.68
N GLY A 72 -16.52 -1.94 1.72
CA GLY A 72 -16.42 -1.20 2.96
C GLY A 72 -15.60 0.07 2.80
N TYR A 73 -16.03 1.15 3.44
CA TYR A 73 -15.30 2.41 3.44
C TYR A 73 -15.56 3.20 4.72
N THR A 74 -14.66 4.16 4.99
CA THR A 74 -14.91 5.21 5.97
C THR A 74 -14.64 6.56 5.34
N ALA A 75 -15.66 7.41 5.29
CA ALA A 75 -15.55 8.78 4.78
C ALA A 75 -15.54 9.78 5.95
N TYR A 76 -14.63 10.73 5.90
CA TYR A 76 -14.55 11.89 6.78
C TYR A 76 -14.82 13.14 5.96
N THR A 77 -15.96 13.77 6.21
CA THR A 77 -16.42 14.94 5.47
C THR A 77 -16.49 16.14 6.40
N LYS A 78 -15.80 17.22 6.06
CA LYS A 78 -15.86 18.46 6.82
C LYS A 78 -17.24 19.07 6.73
N ASP A 79 -17.82 19.43 7.88
CA ASP A 79 -19.14 20.04 7.96
C ASP A 79 -19.11 21.52 7.50
N GLY A 80 -20.26 21.99 6.97
CA GLY A 80 -20.45 23.39 6.61
C GLY A 80 -19.94 23.78 5.21
N GLU A 81 -19.37 22.88 4.45
CA GLU A 81 -19.00 23.13 3.05
C GLU A 81 -20.25 23.03 2.16
N THR A 82 -20.60 24.12 1.48
CA THR A 82 -21.78 24.21 0.61
C THR A 82 -21.46 24.11 -0.88
N ASP A 83 -20.19 24.25 -1.25
CA ASP A 83 -19.71 24.19 -2.64
C ASP A 83 -18.69 23.06 -2.82
N ASN A 84 -19.17 21.92 -3.25
CA ASN A 84 -18.36 20.74 -3.49
C ASN A 84 -17.25 20.97 -4.54
N SER A 85 -17.37 21.99 -5.41
CA SER A 85 -16.33 22.30 -6.39
C SER A 85 -15.06 22.88 -5.76
N LYS A 86 -15.17 23.43 -4.56
CA LYS A 86 -14.04 23.98 -3.79
C LYS A 86 -13.48 23.02 -2.75
N ARG A 87 -14.16 21.91 -2.52
CA ARG A 87 -13.75 20.93 -1.52
C ARG A 87 -13.18 19.68 -2.18
N PRO A 88 -11.87 19.45 -2.12
CA PRO A 88 -11.25 18.23 -2.63
C PRO A 88 -11.77 16.97 -1.92
N VAL A 89 -11.74 15.84 -2.62
CA VAL A 89 -11.94 14.50 -2.06
C VAL A 89 -10.74 13.63 -2.39
N THR A 90 -10.16 13.01 -1.37
CA THR A 90 -9.02 12.09 -1.47
C THR A 90 -9.49 10.67 -1.19
N PHE A 91 -9.39 9.79 -2.18
CA PHE A 91 -9.62 8.35 -2.04
C PHE A 91 -8.32 7.67 -1.64
N SER A 92 -8.32 7.00 -0.50
CA SER A 92 -7.10 6.44 0.09
C SER A 92 -7.24 4.96 0.41
N TYR A 93 -6.16 4.21 0.21
CA TYR A 93 -6.09 2.77 0.44
C TYR A 93 -4.67 2.27 0.65
N ASN A 94 -4.52 1.24 1.50
CA ASN A 94 -3.29 0.46 1.59
C ASN A 94 -3.18 -0.55 0.44
N GLY A 95 -2.02 -1.18 0.33
CA GLY A 95 -1.69 -2.15 -0.70
C GLY A 95 -1.84 -3.61 -0.27
N GLY A 96 -0.75 -4.23 -0.04
CA GLY A 96 -0.59 -5.66 0.20
C GLY A 96 0.09 -6.36 -0.99
N PRO A 97 -0.62 -6.83 -2.04
CA PRO A 97 -2.08 -6.78 -2.26
C PRO A 97 -2.89 -7.56 -1.23
N GLY A 98 -4.13 -7.13 -1.05
CA GLY A 98 -5.06 -7.78 -0.11
C GLY A 98 -4.97 -7.28 1.34
N SER A 99 -4.42 -6.09 1.60
CA SER A 99 -4.50 -5.43 2.91
C SER A 99 -5.72 -4.53 3.02
N SER A 100 -6.33 -4.45 4.20
CA SER A 100 -7.28 -3.39 4.52
C SER A 100 -6.57 -2.05 4.66
N SER A 101 -7.34 -0.96 4.60
CA SER A 101 -6.79 0.41 4.64
C SER A 101 -6.58 0.94 6.07
N MET A 102 -6.66 0.10 7.08
CA MET A 102 -6.57 0.52 8.49
C MET A 102 -5.22 1.16 8.85
N TRP A 103 -4.13 0.81 8.15
CA TRP A 103 -2.79 1.32 8.43
C TRP A 103 -2.68 2.81 8.11
N LEU A 104 -3.01 3.21 6.87
CA LEU A 104 -3.12 4.62 6.51
C LEU A 104 -4.21 5.32 7.31
N HIS A 105 -5.33 4.64 7.56
CA HIS A 105 -6.50 5.20 8.21
C HIS A 105 -6.17 5.78 9.59
N ILE A 106 -5.70 4.95 10.53
CA ILE A 106 -5.35 5.40 11.87
C ILE A 106 -3.85 5.68 12.05
N GLY A 107 -3.08 5.59 10.97
CA GLY A 107 -1.68 6.01 10.95
C GLY A 107 -1.54 7.51 10.68
N VAL A 108 -2.27 8.03 9.66
CA VAL A 108 -2.08 9.43 9.23
C VAL A 108 -3.30 10.07 8.56
N MET A 109 -4.17 9.32 7.88
CA MET A 109 -5.21 9.92 7.04
C MET A 109 -6.47 10.30 7.82
N GLY A 110 -6.91 9.45 8.74
CA GLY A 110 -8.10 9.69 9.55
C GLY A 110 -7.88 10.74 10.65
N PRO A 111 -8.97 11.22 11.27
CA PRO A 111 -8.90 12.23 12.33
C PRO A 111 -8.40 11.68 13.67
N ARG A 112 -8.31 10.37 13.82
CA ARG A 112 -7.74 9.70 15.01
C ARG A 112 -6.53 8.89 14.58
N ARG A 113 -5.48 8.89 15.40
CA ARG A 113 -4.27 8.09 15.14
C ARG A 113 -3.89 7.23 16.34
N VAL A 114 -3.30 6.08 16.05
CA VAL A 114 -2.67 5.25 17.06
C VAL A 114 -1.30 5.83 17.43
N VAL A 115 -0.98 5.81 18.70
CA VAL A 115 0.35 6.21 19.21
C VAL A 115 1.22 4.96 19.27
N VAL A 116 2.33 5.00 18.54
CA VAL A 116 3.37 3.96 18.56
C VAL A 116 4.73 4.60 18.83
N ASN A 117 5.60 3.86 19.48
CA ASN A 117 7.00 4.24 19.66
C ASN A 117 7.76 3.89 18.36
N ASP A 118 8.57 4.80 17.85
CA ASP A 118 9.32 4.61 16.61
C ASP A 118 10.79 5.00 16.80
N PRO A 119 11.73 4.12 16.54
CA PRO A 119 11.64 2.69 16.24
C PRO A 119 11.79 1.77 17.48
N LEU A 120 11.32 2.21 18.63
CA LEU A 120 11.42 1.48 19.91
C LEU A 120 10.24 0.51 20.08
N PRO A 121 10.43 -0.59 20.83
CA PRO A 121 9.36 -1.55 21.08
C PRO A 121 8.12 -0.95 21.74
N ASN A 122 6.94 -1.30 21.25
CA ASN A 122 5.65 -0.86 21.78
C ASN A 122 5.14 -1.74 22.94
N GLY A 123 5.52 -3.01 22.93
CA GLY A 123 5.06 -3.96 23.94
C GLY A 123 3.56 -4.32 23.87
N PRO A 124 3.03 -5.02 24.88
CA PRO A 124 1.61 -5.38 24.96
C PRO A 124 0.72 -4.19 25.38
N ALA A 125 -0.62 -4.38 25.24
CA ALA A 125 -1.61 -3.38 25.66
C ALA A 125 -1.40 -2.92 27.13
N PRO A 126 -1.85 -1.69 27.49
CA PRO A 126 -2.83 -0.84 26.78
C PRO A 126 -2.23 0.04 25.70
N TYR A 127 -2.93 0.20 24.57
CA TYR A 127 -2.54 1.07 23.47
C TYR A 127 -3.34 2.38 23.50
N LYS A 128 -2.72 3.46 23.02
CA LYS A 128 -3.30 4.80 23.04
C LYS A 128 -3.70 5.25 21.64
N MET A 129 -4.87 5.89 21.55
CA MET A 129 -5.24 6.73 20.41
C MET A 129 -5.30 8.19 20.81
N GLU A 130 -5.03 9.07 19.85
CA GLU A 130 -5.10 10.52 20.03
C GLU A 130 -5.72 11.20 18.81
N ASP A 131 -6.04 12.48 18.92
CA ASP A 131 -6.43 13.31 17.79
C ASP A 131 -5.24 13.42 16.81
N ASN A 132 -5.53 13.28 15.54
CA ASN A 132 -4.51 13.26 14.51
C ASN A 132 -4.28 14.66 13.91
N ASN A 133 -3.34 15.41 14.46
CA ASN A 133 -2.94 16.71 13.90
C ASN A 133 -2.31 16.60 12.49
N TYR A 134 -1.99 15.40 12.03
CA TYR A 134 -1.40 15.13 10.71
C TYR A 134 -2.45 14.74 9.66
N SER A 135 -3.74 14.65 10.02
CA SER A 135 -4.81 14.43 9.03
C SER A 135 -4.90 15.58 8.04
N ILE A 136 -5.24 15.26 6.79
CA ILE A 136 -5.48 16.25 5.73
C ILE A 136 -6.92 16.76 5.68
N LEU A 137 -7.72 16.48 6.72
CA LEU A 137 -9.14 16.85 6.77
C LEU A 137 -9.37 18.37 6.75
N ASP A 138 -8.36 19.17 7.04
CA ASP A 138 -8.39 20.62 6.86
C ASP A 138 -8.43 21.07 5.39
N VAL A 139 -7.83 20.30 4.47
CA VAL A 139 -7.72 20.66 3.04
C VAL A 139 -8.48 19.73 2.10
N SER A 140 -8.88 18.54 2.52
CA SER A 140 -9.60 17.55 1.71
C SER A 140 -10.53 16.69 2.56
N ASP A 141 -11.66 16.30 2.03
CA ASP A 141 -12.38 15.14 2.57
C ASP A 141 -11.59 13.87 2.28
N VAL A 142 -11.71 12.88 3.16
CA VAL A 142 -10.95 11.62 3.08
C VAL A 142 -11.88 10.44 3.01
N VAL A 143 -11.68 9.57 2.03
CA VAL A 143 -12.44 8.32 1.87
C VAL A 143 -11.47 7.15 1.91
N MET A 144 -11.46 6.42 3.03
CA MET A 144 -10.69 5.20 3.21
C MET A 144 -11.46 4.04 2.60
N ILE A 145 -10.85 3.28 1.68
CA ILE A 145 -11.52 2.19 0.94
C ILE A 145 -10.84 0.87 1.32
N ASP A 146 -11.62 -0.12 1.73
CA ASP A 146 -11.15 -1.48 1.92
C ASP A 146 -11.42 -2.31 0.65
N PRO A 147 -10.41 -2.82 -0.07
CA PRO A 147 -10.61 -3.70 -1.22
C PRO A 147 -11.41 -4.96 -0.88
N VAL A 148 -12.07 -5.58 -1.88
CA VAL A 148 -12.90 -6.78 -1.63
C VAL A 148 -12.09 -7.93 -1.02
N GLY A 149 -12.63 -8.52 0.04
CA GLY A 149 -11.96 -9.52 0.87
C GLY A 149 -11.20 -8.92 2.06
N THR A 150 -11.19 -7.59 2.21
CA THR A 150 -10.58 -6.91 3.36
C THR A 150 -11.61 -6.07 4.11
N GLY A 151 -11.29 -5.61 5.31
CA GLY A 151 -12.21 -4.83 6.11
C GLY A 151 -13.57 -5.52 6.26
N PHE A 152 -14.63 -4.77 5.97
CA PHE A 152 -16.00 -5.29 5.84
C PHE A 152 -16.39 -5.58 4.38
N SER A 153 -15.46 -5.49 3.45
CA SER A 153 -15.72 -5.74 2.02
C SER A 153 -15.86 -7.22 1.71
N ARG A 154 -16.92 -7.59 1.01
CA ARG A 154 -17.25 -8.99 0.68
C ARG A 154 -17.84 -9.07 -0.72
N ALA A 155 -17.51 -10.13 -1.43
CA ALA A 155 -18.31 -10.56 -2.58
C ALA A 155 -19.72 -10.99 -2.11
N ILE A 156 -20.72 -10.72 -2.93
CA ILE A 156 -22.12 -11.06 -2.68
C ILE A 156 -22.79 -11.65 -3.94
N GLY A 157 -23.98 -12.20 -3.75
CA GLY A 157 -24.71 -12.83 -4.84
C GLY A 157 -24.01 -14.09 -5.35
N LYS A 158 -23.70 -14.15 -6.64
CA LYS A 158 -23.02 -15.27 -7.28
C LYS A 158 -21.50 -15.10 -7.32
N ALA A 159 -21.00 -13.91 -6.99
CA ALA A 159 -19.57 -13.60 -7.02
C ALA A 159 -18.84 -14.21 -5.80
N LYS A 160 -17.54 -14.45 -5.95
CA LYS A 160 -16.62 -14.90 -4.91
C LYS A 160 -15.58 -13.81 -4.66
N ASN A 161 -14.98 -13.78 -3.45
CA ASN A 161 -13.90 -12.85 -3.16
C ASN A 161 -12.74 -12.99 -4.16
N SER A 162 -12.44 -14.22 -4.60
CA SER A 162 -11.41 -14.51 -5.60
C SER A 162 -11.65 -13.83 -6.96
N ASP A 163 -12.87 -13.45 -7.31
CA ASP A 163 -13.18 -12.73 -8.56
C ASP A 163 -12.67 -11.29 -8.54
N PHE A 164 -12.19 -10.81 -7.37
CA PHE A 164 -11.65 -9.47 -7.16
C PHE A 164 -10.14 -9.48 -6.80
N TRP A 165 -9.53 -10.68 -6.66
CA TRP A 165 -8.14 -10.83 -6.24
C TRP A 165 -7.19 -10.92 -7.43
N GLY A 166 -7.01 -9.83 -8.12
CA GLY A 166 -6.09 -9.69 -9.23
C GLY A 166 -5.90 -8.22 -9.59
N VAL A 167 -4.86 -7.94 -10.37
CA VAL A 167 -4.48 -6.57 -10.72
C VAL A 167 -5.63 -5.85 -11.42
N ASP A 168 -6.12 -6.39 -12.52
CA ASP A 168 -7.16 -5.73 -13.32
C ASP A 168 -8.53 -5.74 -12.61
N GLN A 169 -8.82 -6.81 -11.87
CA GLN A 169 -10.04 -6.97 -11.10
C GLN A 169 -10.11 -5.93 -9.95
N ASP A 170 -8.99 -5.72 -9.26
CA ASP A 170 -8.84 -4.75 -8.18
C ASP A 170 -8.96 -3.31 -8.72
N ILE A 171 -8.23 -2.98 -9.78
CA ILE A 171 -8.33 -1.67 -10.45
C ILE A 171 -9.78 -1.37 -10.87
N LYS A 172 -10.45 -2.33 -11.51
CA LYS A 172 -11.85 -2.19 -11.95
C LYS A 172 -12.79 -1.97 -10.77
N SER A 173 -12.68 -2.77 -9.71
CA SER A 173 -13.57 -2.70 -8.56
C SER A 173 -13.41 -1.39 -7.77
N ILE A 174 -12.19 -0.93 -7.53
CA ILE A 174 -11.91 0.35 -6.87
C ILE A 174 -12.36 1.53 -7.73
N SER A 175 -12.14 1.48 -9.04
CA SER A 175 -12.63 2.52 -9.95
C SER A 175 -14.16 2.60 -9.97
N GLN A 176 -14.85 1.47 -9.96
CA GLN A 176 -16.32 1.43 -9.86
C GLN A 176 -16.81 1.97 -8.52
N PHE A 177 -16.13 1.64 -7.41
CA PHE A 177 -16.42 2.22 -6.11
C PHE A 177 -16.32 3.75 -6.15
N ILE A 178 -15.22 4.29 -6.68
CA ILE A 178 -14.99 5.75 -6.75
C ILE A 178 -16.07 6.42 -7.60
N LYS A 179 -16.40 5.87 -8.77
CA LYS A 179 -17.50 6.39 -9.61
C LYS A 179 -18.82 6.42 -8.84
N ASN A 180 -19.18 5.32 -8.17
CA ASN A 180 -20.44 5.22 -7.43
C ASN A 180 -20.44 6.18 -6.23
N TYR A 181 -19.34 6.28 -5.47
CA TYR A 181 -19.19 7.23 -4.36
C TYR A 181 -19.35 8.68 -4.82
N VAL A 182 -18.71 9.05 -5.93
CA VAL A 182 -18.79 10.39 -6.54
C VAL A 182 -20.24 10.71 -6.93
N ASN A 183 -20.95 9.73 -7.47
CA ASN A 183 -22.38 9.88 -7.84
C ASN A 183 -23.26 10.04 -6.60
N ASP A 184 -23.15 9.12 -5.64
CA ASP A 184 -24.05 9.04 -4.48
C ASP A 184 -23.85 10.19 -3.48
N ASN A 185 -22.70 10.88 -3.53
CA ASN A 185 -22.37 12.00 -2.65
C ASN A 185 -22.23 13.34 -3.40
N GLU A 186 -22.71 13.42 -4.66
CA GLU A 186 -22.71 14.65 -5.47
C GLU A 186 -21.32 15.28 -5.66
N ARG A 187 -20.26 14.44 -5.78
CA ARG A 187 -18.87 14.89 -5.85
C ARG A 187 -18.31 14.95 -7.28
N TRP A 188 -19.19 14.97 -8.31
CA TRP A 188 -18.77 15.02 -9.71
C TRP A 188 -17.86 16.21 -10.02
N ASN A 189 -18.14 17.38 -9.45
CA ASN A 189 -17.37 18.61 -9.68
C ASN A 189 -16.29 18.88 -8.62
N SER A 190 -16.09 18.00 -7.64
CA SER A 190 -15.01 18.12 -6.66
C SER A 190 -13.64 17.82 -7.29
N PRO A 191 -12.57 18.52 -6.91
CA PRO A 191 -11.21 18.08 -7.19
C PRO A 191 -10.97 16.69 -6.56
N LYS A 192 -10.43 15.76 -7.33
CA LYS A 192 -10.26 14.35 -6.93
C LYS A 192 -8.79 13.98 -6.84
N TYR A 193 -8.43 13.32 -5.74
CA TYR A 193 -7.09 12.81 -5.50
C TYR A 193 -7.13 11.33 -5.14
N LEU A 194 -6.10 10.59 -5.57
CA LEU A 194 -5.85 9.22 -5.13
C LEU A 194 -4.63 9.22 -4.22
N LEU A 195 -4.68 8.45 -3.14
CA LEU A 195 -3.54 8.24 -2.26
C LEU A 195 -3.41 6.75 -1.94
N GLY A 196 -2.38 6.12 -2.47
CA GLY A 196 -2.09 4.71 -2.26
C GLY A 196 -0.74 4.49 -1.59
N GLU A 197 -0.65 3.44 -0.78
CA GLU A 197 0.60 2.99 -0.16
C GLU A 197 0.97 1.61 -0.66
N SER A 198 2.29 1.39 -0.92
CA SER A 198 2.80 0.08 -1.33
C SER A 198 2.14 -0.39 -2.63
N TYR A 199 1.61 -1.62 -2.71
CA TYR A 199 0.77 -2.06 -3.83
C TYR A 199 -0.40 -1.09 -4.11
N GLY A 200 -0.84 -0.29 -3.14
CA GLY A 200 -1.83 0.77 -3.37
C GLY A 200 -1.34 1.84 -4.37
N THR A 201 -0.05 2.02 -4.55
CA THR A 201 0.54 2.91 -5.58
C THR A 201 0.40 2.28 -6.96
N PHE A 202 0.63 0.97 -7.04
CA PHE A 202 0.39 0.16 -8.24
C PHE A 202 -1.08 0.27 -8.68
N ARG A 203 -2.01 0.07 -7.72
CA ARG A 203 -3.45 0.30 -7.91
C ARG A 203 -3.76 1.72 -8.36
N SER A 204 -3.17 2.74 -7.74
CA SER A 204 -3.45 4.16 -8.05
C SER A 204 -3.13 4.52 -9.49
N ALA A 205 -2.05 4.00 -10.05
CA ALA A 205 -1.69 4.21 -11.44
C ALA A 205 -2.76 3.64 -12.40
N GLY A 206 -3.14 2.38 -12.20
CA GLY A 206 -4.20 1.74 -12.99
C GLY A 206 -5.58 2.37 -12.79
N VAL A 207 -5.94 2.75 -11.55
CA VAL A 207 -7.21 3.43 -11.24
C VAL A 207 -7.29 4.80 -11.90
N ALA A 208 -6.20 5.60 -11.90
CA ALA A 208 -6.19 6.92 -12.55
C ALA A 208 -6.47 6.80 -14.05
N ASP A 209 -5.88 5.81 -14.69
CA ASP A 209 -6.07 5.52 -16.11
C ASP A 209 -7.48 4.98 -16.40
N TYR A 210 -7.91 3.98 -15.64
CA TYR A 210 -9.22 3.34 -15.81
C TYR A 210 -10.39 4.31 -15.60
N LEU A 211 -10.32 5.18 -14.57
CA LEU A 211 -11.33 6.21 -14.31
C LEU A 211 -11.48 7.15 -15.49
N GLN A 212 -10.39 7.56 -16.10
CA GLN A 212 -10.40 8.49 -17.22
C GLN A 212 -10.90 7.83 -18.50
N GLU A 213 -10.39 6.63 -18.84
CA GLU A 213 -10.75 5.95 -20.07
C GLU A 213 -12.19 5.42 -20.06
N ASN A 214 -12.64 4.85 -18.92
CA ASN A 214 -13.91 4.12 -18.88
C ASN A 214 -15.06 4.93 -18.29
N PHE A 215 -14.76 5.93 -17.43
CA PHE A 215 -15.82 6.70 -16.74
C PHE A 215 -15.76 8.20 -17.01
N GLY A 216 -14.78 8.68 -17.78
CA GLY A 216 -14.61 10.11 -18.03
C GLY A 216 -14.26 10.91 -16.76
N ILE A 217 -13.75 10.27 -15.72
CA ILE A 217 -13.37 10.89 -14.45
C ILE A 217 -11.87 11.18 -14.45
N SER A 218 -11.48 12.44 -14.61
CA SER A 218 -10.11 12.89 -14.46
C SER A 218 -9.79 13.17 -12.99
N VAL A 219 -8.64 12.71 -12.51
CA VAL A 219 -8.12 13.04 -11.18
C VAL A 219 -7.17 14.25 -11.25
N ASN A 220 -7.18 15.09 -10.21
CA ASN A 220 -6.33 16.26 -10.10
C ASN A 220 -4.89 15.89 -9.71
N GLY A 221 -4.73 14.80 -8.97
CA GLY A 221 -3.43 14.30 -8.61
C GLY A 221 -3.44 12.94 -7.95
N VAL A 222 -2.25 12.34 -7.93
CA VAL A 222 -2.00 11.01 -7.34
C VAL A 222 -0.84 11.12 -6.35
N VAL A 223 -1.04 10.64 -5.12
CA VAL A 223 -0.01 10.53 -4.08
C VAL A 223 0.39 9.08 -3.95
N LEU A 224 1.65 8.80 -4.14
CA LEU A 224 2.24 7.46 -4.14
C LEU A 224 3.17 7.32 -2.92
N VAL A 225 2.71 6.61 -1.89
CA VAL A 225 3.44 6.40 -0.63
C VAL A 225 4.17 5.07 -0.69
N SER A 226 5.49 5.07 -0.49
CA SER A 226 6.32 3.85 -0.57
C SER A 226 6.06 3.10 -1.87
N ASN A 227 6.43 3.76 -2.95
CA ASN A 227 5.96 3.46 -4.30
C ASN A 227 6.54 2.18 -4.90
N VAL A 228 5.68 1.46 -5.61
CA VAL A 228 6.05 0.42 -6.57
C VAL A 228 5.10 0.47 -7.77
N LEU A 229 5.61 0.66 -8.98
CA LEU A 229 4.86 0.57 -10.25
C LEU A 229 5.39 -0.54 -11.16
N ASP A 230 6.64 -0.96 -10.96
CA ASP A 230 7.28 -2.05 -11.70
C ASP A 230 7.71 -3.14 -10.72
N ILE A 231 7.01 -4.28 -10.73
CA ILE A 231 7.28 -5.39 -9.81
C ILE A 231 8.66 -6.03 -10.05
N ARG A 232 9.29 -5.82 -11.21
CA ARG A 232 10.67 -6.29 -11.45
C ARG A 232 11.66 -5.71 -10.44
N THR A 233 11.43 -4.49 -9.96
CA THR A 233 12.30 -3.87 -8.95
C THR A 233 12.34 -4.60 -7.61
N LEU A 234 11.38 -5.51 -7.37
CA LEU A 234 11.23 -6.31 -6.16
C LEU A 234 11.41 -7.81 -6.37
N SER A 235 11.58 -8.25 -7.63
CA SER A 235 11.49 -9.65 -8.03
C SER A 235 12.86 -10.22 -8.34
N PHE A 236 13.48 -10.91 -7.39
CA PHE A 236 14.79 -11.55 -7.54
C PHE A 236 14.70 -12.82 -8.40
N GLN A 237 14.49 -12.63 -9.70
CA GLN A 237 14.42 -13.73 -10.66
C GLN A 237 15.80 -14.08 -11.21
N PRO A 238 16.04 -15.35 -11.62
CA PRO A 238 17.27 -15.71 -12.31
C PRO A 238 17.51 -14.82 -13.54
N ALA A 239 18.73 -14.34 -13.69
CA ALA A 239 19.19 -13.45 -14.77
C ALA A 239 18.55 -12.05 -14.80
N ASP A 240 17.87 -11.63 -13.75
CA ASP A 240 17.42 -10.24 -13.56
C ASP A 240 18.25 -9.57 -12.46
N ASP A 241 19.12 -8.65 -12.85
CA ASP A 241 20.02 -7.95 -11.93
C ASP A 241 19.42 -6.66 -11.35
N LEU A 242 18.30 -6.19 -11.88
CA LEU A 242 17.68 -4.93 -11.47
C LEU A 242 17.38 -4.84 -9.96
N PRO A 243 16.77 -5.87 -9.31
CA PRO A 243 16.47 -5.77 -7.90
C PRO A 243 17.72 -5.66 -7.02
N PHE A 244 18.85 -6.26 -7.39
CA PHE A 244 20.11 -6.13 -6.65
C PHE A 244 20.67 -4.70 -6.73
N ILE A 245 20.59 -4.08 -7.91
CA ILE A 245 21.05 -2.71 -8.15
C ILE A 245 20.24 -1.71 -7.33
N VAL A 246 18.90 -1.78 -7.40
CA VAL A 246 18.04 -0.79 -6.76
C VAL A 246 17.92 -0.95 -5.25
N ASN A 247 18.25 -2.11 -4.68
CA ASN A 247 18.28 -2.31 -3.24
C ASN A 247 19.57 -1.78 -2.58
N LEU A 248 20.67 -1.69 -3.31
CA LEU A 248 21.98 -1.32 -2.75
C LEU A 248 21.97 0.03 -2.01
N PRO A 249 21.34 1.12 -2.50
CA PRO A 249 21.25 2.37 -1.76
C PRO A 249 20.52 2.25 -0.42
N THR A 250 19.47 1.43 -0.34
CA THR A 250 18.74 1.19 0.92
C THR A 250 19.56 0.32 1.87
N TYR A 251 20.31 -0.68 1.38
CA TYR A 251 21.26 -1.44 2.21
C TYR A 251 22.30 -0.50 2.83
N ALA A 252 22.87 0.40 2.04
CA ALA A 252 23.85 1.37 2.52
C ALA A 252 23.27 2.30 3.58
N ALA A 253 22.02 2.81 3.38
CA ALA A 253 21.32 3.61 4.38
C ALA A 253 21.12 2.86 5.69
N THR A 254 20.68 1.61 5.61
CA THR A 254 20.47 0.73 6.77
C THR A 254 21.77 0.48 7.53
N SER A 255 22.86 0.17 6.82
CA SER A 255 24.19 -0.04 7.42
C SER A 255 24.73 1.24 8.05
N TRP A 256 24.51 2.39 7.44
CA TRP A 256 24.82 3.69 8.02
C TRP A 256 24.06 3.92 9.32
N TYR A 257 22.77 3.63 9.35
CA TYR A 257 21.91 3.77 10.54
C TYR A 257 22.41 2.89 11.69
N HIS A 258 22.70 1.62 11.43
CA HIS A 258 23.14 0.64 12.43
C HIS A 258 24.64 0.71 12.77
N ASN A 259 25.37 1.71 12.28
CA ASN A 259 26.81 1.88 12.51
C ASN A 259 27.64 0.64 12.11
N LYS A 260 27.31 0.01 10.97
CA LYS A 260 27.99 -1.17 10.45
C LYS A 260 29.09 -0.86 9.44
N LEU A 261 29.24 0.40 9.06
CA LEU A 261 30.30 0.83 8.14
C LEU A 261 31.61 1.05 8.88
N ALA A 262 32.70 0.55 8.34
CA ALA A 262 34.07 0.71 8.92
C ALA A 262 34.43 2.19 9.07
N ALA A 263 34.02 3.03 8.09
CA ALA A 263 34.13 4.48 8.15
C ALA A 263 32.76 5.07 7.85
N LYS A 264 32.06 5.52 8.89
CA LYS A 264 30.71 6.09 8.75
C LYS A 264 30.81 7.52 8.18
N PRO A 265 30.24 7.79 6.98
CA PRO A 265 30.15 9.13 6.43
C PRO A 265 29.31 10.07 7.34
N ALA A 266 29.72 11.34 7.44
CA ALA A 266 29.04 12.33 8.29
C ALA A 266 27.65 12.72 7.76
N SER A 267 27.45 12.72 6.42
CA SER A 267 26.19 13.04 5.77
C SER A 267 25.61 11.83 5.08
N LEU A 268 24.43 11.41 5.51
CA LEU A 268 23.67 10.34 4.85
C LEU A 268 23.32 10.71 3.39
N GLU A 269 22.90 11.95 3.15
CA GLU A 269 22.52 12.41 1.81
C GLU A 269 23.69 12.32 0.82
N ALA A 270 24.87 12.85 1.21
CA ALA A 270 26.08 12.78 0.39
C ALA A 270 26.52 11.34 0.14
N PHE A 271 26.45 10.50 1.17
CA PHE A 271 26.75 9.07 1.07
C PHE A 271 25.82 8.35 0.11
N LEU A 272 24.51 8.56 0.23
CA LEU A 272 23.55 7.93 -0.66
C LEU A 272 23.66 8.43 -2.12
N LYS A 273 24.12 9.66 -2.34
CA LYS A 273 24.43 10.14 -3.68
C LYS A 273 25.58 9.36 -4.31
N GLU A 274 26.65 9.10 -3.55
CA GLU A 274 27.78 8.26 -3.98
C GLU A 274 27.34 6.83 -4.29
N VAL A 275 26.57 6.21 -3.36
CA VAL A 275 26.11 4.82 -3.51
C VAL A 275 25.17 4.67 -4.71
N ARG A 276 24.27 5.64 -4.98
CA ARG A 276 23.42 5.62 -6.20
C ARG A 276 24.28 5.64 -7.47
N ALA A 277 25.29 6.52 -7.53
CA ALA A 277 26.18 6.59 -8.68
C ALA A 277 26.90 5.26 -8.91
N PHE A 278 27.38 4.63 -7.85
CA PHE A 278 28.02 3.32 -7.92
C PHE A 278 27.02 2.22 -8.32
N ALA A 279 25.83 2.18 -7.73
CA ALA A 279 24.81 1.16 -7.99
C ALA A 279 24.39 1.13 -9.47
N PHE A 280 24.04 2.31 -10.01
CA PHE A 280 23.61 2.43 -11.40
C PHE A 280 24.77 2.53 -12.43
N GLY A 281 26.01 2.59 -11.96
CA GLY A 281 27.21 2.63 -12.78
C GLY A 281 28.02 1.34 -12.70
N ASP A 282 29.08 1.37 -11.89
CA ASP A 282 30.08 0.28 -11.83
C ASP A 282 29.46 -1.07 -11.39
N TYR A 283 28.55 -1.06 -10.42
CA TYR A 283 27.94 -2.29 -9.95
C TYR A 283 27.00 -2.89 -11.02
N ALA A 284 26.16 -2.08 -11.66
CA ALA A 284 25.33 -2.54 -12.76
C ALA A 284 26.18 -3.11 -13.92
N ALA A 285 27.27 -2.43 -14.30
CA ALA A 285 28.17 -2.90 -15.32
C ALA A 285 28.88 -4.22 -14.95
N ALA A 286 29.24 -4.38 -13.68
CA ALA A 286 29.83 -5.62 -13.17
C ALA A 286 28.83 -6.79 -13.23
N LEU A 287 27.59 -6.57 -12.77
CA LEU A 287 26.55 -7.62 -12.82
C LEU A 287 26.26 -8.06 -14.27
N MET A 288 26.22 -7.12 -15.22
CA MET A 288 26.02 -7.40 -16.64
C MET A 288 27.16 -8.23 -17.28
N LYS A 289 28.38 -8.17 -16.74
CA LYS A 289 29.47 -9.05 -17.21
C LYS A 289 29.29 -10.50 -16.76
N GLY A 290 28.61 -10.73 -15.63
CA GLY A 290 28.43 -12.08 -15.08
C GLY A 290 29.76 -12.82 -14.92
N ASP A 291 29.85 -14.04 -15.44
CA ASP A 291 31.04 -14.89 -15.36
C ASP A 291 32.24 -14.38 -16.19
N GLN A 292 32.10 -13.31 -16.94
CA GLN A 292 33.20 -12.64 -17.65
C GLN A 292 33.99 -11.66 -16.77
N LEU A 293 33.56 -11.41 -15.52
CA LEU A 293 34.36 -10.65 -14.56
C LEU A 293 35.68 -11.39 -14.24
N SER A 294 36.80 -10.68 -14.39
CA SER A 294 38.06 -11.19 -13.90
C SER A 294 38.06 -11.25 -12.36
N ALA A 295 38.95 -12.09 -11.80
CA ALA A 295 39.10 -12.19 -10.33
C ALA A 295 39.45 -10.85 -9.67
N ASP A 296 40.27 -10.02 -10.34
CA ASP A 296 40.65 -8.70 -9.86
C ASP A 296 39.45 -7.71 -9.89
N GLU A 297 38.62 -7.73 -10.94
CA GLU A 297 37.41 -6.90 -11.03
C GLU A 297 36.42 -7.32 -9.95
N LYS A 298 36.21 -8.63 -9.76
CA LYS A 298 35.30 -9.15 -8.74
C LYS A 298 35.77 -8.73 -7.34
N ASN A 299 37.07 -8.90 -7.02
CA ASN A 299 37.65 -8.47 -5.75
C ASN A 299 37.42 -6.97 -5.46
N LYS A 300 37.66 -6.11 -6.45
CA LYS A 300 37.43 -4.65 -6.31
C LYS A 300 35.95 -4.34 -6.06
N MET A 301 35.06 -5.07 -6.71
CA MET A 301 33.60 -4.90 -6.53
C MET A 301 33.19 -5.33 -5.12
N GLU A 302 33.68 -6.47 -4.63
CA GLU A 302 33.43 -6.95 -3.27
C GLU A 302 33.91 -5.94 -2.23
N ASP A 303 35.14 -5.40 -2.37
CA ASP A 303 35.65 -4.38 -1.45
C ASP A 303 34.77 -3.13 -1.38
N LYS A 304 34.23 -2.69 -2.51
CA LYS A 304 33.28 -1.58 -2.57
C LYS A 304 31.96 -1.93 -1.90
N LEU A 305 31.40 -3.10 -2.17
CA LEU A 305 30.14 -3.57 -1.56
C LEU A 305 30.28 -3.71 -0.04
N VAL A 306 31.39 -4.25 0.45
CA VAL A 306 31.73 -4.29 1.89
C VAL A 306 31.73 -2.87 2.48
N SER A 307 32.38 -1.92 1.81
CA SER A 307 32.49 -0.54 2.31
C SER A 307 31.15 0.18 2.41
N TYR A 308 30.16 -0.15 1.55
CA TYR A 308 28.85 0.45 1.54
C TYR A 308 27.81 -0.27 2.40
N THR A 309 28.00 -1.57 2.64
CA THR A 309 26.97 -2.40 3.30
C THR A 309 27.41 -2.99 4.65
N GLY A 310 28.71 -3.01 4.94
CA GLY A 310 29.24 -3.61 6.17
C GLY A 310 29.09 -5.13 6.25
N LEU A 311 28.58 -5.80 5.20
CA LEU A 311 28.59 -7.25 5.12
C LEU A 311 30.01 -7.78 4.84
N GLY A 312 30.30 -9.00 5.28
CA GLY A 312 31.61 -9.65 5.06
C GLY A 312 31.92 -9.89 3.58
N LYS A 313 33.21 -9.81 3.21
CA LYS A 313 33.63 -10.04 1.82
C LYS A 313 33.29 -11.45 1.32
N ASP A 314 33.49 -12.45 2.19
CA ASP A 314 33.13 -13.84 1.89
C ASP A 314 31.64 -14.07 1.69
N TYR A 315 30.80 -13.23 2.28
CA TYR A 315 29.36 -13.27 2.06
C TYR A 315 29.01 -12.77 0.64
N TRP A 316 29.63 -11.66 0.20
CA TRP A 316 29.49 -11.14 -1.15
C TRP A 316 30.04 -12.08 -2.21
N ASP A 317 31.19 -12.74 -1.93
CA ASP A 317 31.78 -13.75 -2.82
C ASP A 317 30.84 -14.95 -3.02
N LYS A 318 30.30 -15.53 -1.92
CA LYS A 318 29.35 -16.64 -1.94
C LYS A 318 28.05 -16.30 -2.64
N ALA A 319 27.60 -15.07 -2.50
CA ALA A 319 26.41 -14.56 -3.18
C ALA A 319 26.65 -14.20 -4.65
N ASN A 320 27.88 -14.35 -5.15
CA ASN A 320 28.28 -13.90 -6.47
C ASN A 320 27.82 -12.44 -6.76
N LEU A 321 28.10 -11.55 -5.82
CA LEU A 321 27.71 -10.13 -5.80
C LEU A 321 26.19 -9.86 -5.73
N ARG A 322 25.34 -10.86 -5.53
CA ARG A 322 23.86 -10.79 -5.62
C ARG A 322 23.20 -11.15 -4.30
N VAL A 323 23.32 -10.27 -3.31
CA VAL A 323 22.65 -10.42 -2.00
C VAL A 323 21.22 -9.97 -2.11
N MET A 324 20.26 -10.88 -1.89
CA MET A 324 18.83 -10.58 -1.89
C MET A 324 18.44 -9.77 -0.64
N GLN A 325 17.34 -9.01 -0.74
CA GLN A 325 16.85 -8.19 0.38
C GLN A 325 16.64 -9.00 1.68
N PRO A 326 16.00 -10.19 1.67
CA PRO A 326 15.84 -10.96 2.90
C PRO A 326 17.17 -11.45 3.49
N GLN A 327 18.13 -11.83 2.63
CA GLN A 327 19.47 -12.22 3.04
C GLN A 327 20.21 -11.06 3.72
N TYR A 328 20.15 -9.86 3.13
CA TYR A 328 20.73 -8.66 3.72
C TYR A 328 20.12 -8.36 5.10
N ALA A 329 18.78 -8.41 5.20
CA ALA A 329 18.06 -8.12 6.44
C ALA A 329 18.46 -9.09 7.58
N GLN A 330 18.71 -10.35 7.24
CA GLN A 330 19.13 -11.38 8.17
C GLN A 330 20.61 -11.27 8.53
N GLU A 331 21.48 -10.96 7.55
CA GLU A 331 22.94 -11.01 7.74
C GLU A 331 23.50 -9.82 8.51
N LEU A 332 22.96 -8.60 8.29
CA LEU A 332 23.56 -7.35 8.78
C LEU A 332 23.84 -7.36 10.29
N LEU A 333 22.93 -7.92 11.09
CA LEU A 333 23.03 -7.96 12.55
C LEU A 333 23.19 -9.38 13.11
N ARG A 334 23.52 -10.36 12.27
CA ARG A 334 23.65 -11.78 12.67
C ARG A 334 24.52 -11.99 13.91
N ASN A 335 25.64 -11.27 14.02
CA ASN A 335 26.55 -11.37 15.14
C ASN A 335 25.92 -10.96 16.50
N THR A 336 24.85 -10.19 16.49
CA THR A 336 24.08 -9.82 17.69
C THR A 336 22.80 -10.64 17.82
N GLN A 337 22.59 -11.64 16.95
CA GLN A 337 21.41 -12.50 16.89
C GLN A 337 20.12 -11.71 16.61
N GLU A 338 20.23 -10.63 15.85
CA GLU A 338 19.12 -9.77 15.45
C GLU A 338 19.04 -9.70 13.93
N ALA A 339 17.82 -9.49 13.41
CA ALA A 339 17.54 -9.17 12.01
C ALA A 339 16.91 -7.78 11.91
N VAL A 340 17.12 -7.07 10.80
CA VAL A 340 16.48 -5.79 10.56
C VAL A 340 15.10 -5.98 9.88
N GLY A 341 14.21 -5.02 10.09
CA GLY A 341 12.86 -5.02 9.49
C GLY A 341 12.90 -4.83 7.97
N ARG A 342 11.99 -5.52 7.27
CA ARG A 342 11.75 -5.33 5.84
C ARG A 342 10.96 -4.04 5.57
N LEU A 343 9.92 -3.78 6.36
CA LEU A 343 9.12 -2.57 6.22
C LEU A 343 9.87 -1.33 6.70
N ASP A 344 10.66 -1.48 7.76
CA ASP A 344 11.56 -0.40 8.23
C ASP A 344 12.82 -1.01 8.81
N SER A 345 13.90 -0.83 8.11
CA SER A 345 15.17 -1.44 8.48
C SER A 345 15.86 -0.79 9.71
N ARG A 346 15.26 0.25 10.31
CA ARG A 346 15.67 0.78 11.61
C ARG A 346 15.22 -0.12 12.77
N TYR A 347 14.10 -0.84 12.58
CA TYR A 347 13.61 -1.82 13.54
C TYR A 347 14.48 -3.06 13.53
N LYS A 348 14.63 -3.69 14.72
CA LYS A 348 15.37 -4.93 14.91
C LYS A 348 14.50 -5.93 15.65
N GLY A 349 14.68 -7.20 15.31
CA GLY A 349 14.00 -8.30 15.96
C GLY A 349 14.94 -9.47 16.23
N ILE A 350 14.65 -10.26 17.25
CA ILE A 350 15.45 -11.43 17.63
C ILE A 350 15.31 -12.50 16.55
N MET A 351 16.43 -13.02 16.08
CA MET A 351 16.46 -14.15 15.15
C MET A 351 15.92 -15.41 15.81
N GLN A 352 14.97 -16.08 15.14
CA GLN A 352 14.50 -17.41 15.54
C GLN A 352 15.46 -18.52 15.04
N ASP A 353 16.11 -18.29 13.90
CA ASP A 353 17.11 -19.19 13.33
C ASP A 353 18.33 -18.37 12.90
N GLN A 354 19.46 -18.61 13.54
CA GLN A 354 20.72 -17.91 13.27
C GLN A 354 21.43 -18.40 11.99
N LEU A 355 21.08 -19.57 11.49
CA LEU A 355 21.64 -20.15 10.26
C LEU A 355 20.82 -19.82 9.03
N GLY A 356 19.55 -19.44 9.23
CA GLY A 356 18.63 -19.11 8.14
C GLY A 356 19.05 -17.87 7.35
N GLU A 357 18.61 -17.80 6.10
CA GLU A 357 18.81 -16.67 5.18
C GLU A 357 17.59 -15.75 5.12
N TYR A 358 16.53 -16.06 5.89
CA TYR A 358 15.28 -15.33 5.89
C TYR A 358 14.76 -15.18 7.32
N ALA A 359 14.28 -13.99 7.66
CA ALA A 359 13.58 -13.77 8.92
C ALA A 359 12.18 -14.41 8.87
N PHE A 360 11.76 -15.06 9.97
CA PHE A 360 10.41 -15.66 10.09
C PHE A 360 9.31 -14.62 10.28
N TYR A 361 9.65 -13.39 10.60
CA TYR A 361 8.70 -12.28 10.81
C TYR A 361 9.38 -10.94 10.49
N ASP A 362 8.57 -9.95 10.21
CA ASP A 362 9.04 -8.58 10.08
C ASP A 362 9.02 -7.89 11.44
N PRO A 363 10.15 -7.38 11.95
CA PRO A 363 10.25 -6.72 13.25
C PRO A 363 9.30 -5.55 13.42
N GLN A 364 9.16 -4.65 12.41
CA GLN A 364 8.23 -3.54 12.51
C GLN A 364 6.79 -4.02 12.53
N SER A 365 6.40 -4.87 11.59
CA SER A 365 5.03 -5.39 11.51
C SER A 365 4.61 -6.07 12.80
N SER A 366 5.49 -6.91 13.37
CA SER A 366 5.19 -7.63 14.62
C SER A 366 5.05 -6.69 15.82
N ASP A 367 5.80 -5.61 15.84
CA ASP A 367 5.79 -4.65 16.95
C ASP A 367 4.55 -3.72 16.92
N ILE A 368 4.18 -3.21 15.73
CA ILE A 368 3.10 -2.21 15.64
C ILE A 368 1.71 -2.83 15.40
N SER A 369 1.60 -4.02 14.80
CA SER A 369 0.31 -4.60 14.43
C SER A 369 -0.66 -4.77 15.60
N PRO A 370 -0.24 -5.23 16.80
CA PRO A 370 -1.16 -5.33 17.94
C PRO A 370 -1.75 -3.99 18.34
N ALA A 371 -0.96 -2.91 18.32
CA ALA A 371 -1.41 -1.55 18.64
C ALA A 371 -2.41 -1.05 17.59
N PHE A 372 -2.09 -1.19 16.30
CA PHE A 372 -2.98 -0.78 15.21
C PHE A 372 -4.31 -1.53 15.23
N ILE A 373 -4.29 -2.86 15.28
CA ILE A 373 -5.50 -3.68 15.27
C ILE A 373 -6.39 -3.37 16.47
N SER A 374 -5.82 -3.34 17.66
CA SER A 374 -6.57 -3.09 18.90
C SER A 374 -7.17 -1.68 18.94
N ALA A 375 -6.37 -0.67 18.60
CA ALA A 375 -6.82 0.71 18.57
C ALA A 375 -7.90 0.93 17.50
N PHE A 376 -7.74 0.35 16.31
CA PHE A 376 -8.70 0.44 15.22
C PHE A 376 -10.03 -0.19 15.57
N MET A 377 -10.03 -1.42 16.08
CA MET A 377 -11.26 -2.11 16.46
C MET A 377 -12.00 -1.40 17.58
N ASN A 378 -11.28 -0.86 18.56
CA ASN A 378 -11.88 -0.04 19.60
C ASN A 378 -12.49 1.23 19.03
N TYR A 379 -11.77 1.97 18.17
CA TYR A 379 -12.25 3.18 17.51
C TYR A 379 -13.52 2.94 16.69
N TYR A 380 -13.52 1.89 15.88
CA TYR A 380 -14.67 1.55 15.02
C TYR A 380 -15.93 1.27 15.84
N THR A 381 -15.80 0.53 16.92
CA THR A 381 -16.97 0.13 17.72
C THR A 381 -17.42 1.20 18.71
N THR A 382 -16.48 1.96 19.30
CA THR A 382 -16.81 2.92 20.36
C THR A 382 -17.07 4.33 19.85
N GLU A 383 -16.33 4.81 18.86
CA GLU A 383 -16.47 6.16 18.33
C GLU A 383 -17.31 6.18 17.03
N LEU A 384 -17.03 5.31 16.05
CA LEU A 384 -17.79 5.25 14.80
C LEU A 384 -19.08 4.42 14.89
N LYS A 385 -19.32 3.73 16.02
CA LYS A 385 -20.55 2.97 16.29
C LYS A 385 -20.83 1.85 15.29
N VAL A 386 -19.79 1.32 14.64
CA VAL A 386 -19.94 0.15 13.75
C VAL A 386 -20.34 -1.08 14.55
N SER A 387 -21.26 -1.87 14.01
CA SER A 387 -21.74 -3.09 14.66
C SER A 387 -20.62 -4.09 14.93
N LYS A 388 -20.68 -4.75 16.09
CA LYS A 388 -19.74 -5.83 16.50
C LYS A 388 -20.06 -7.17 15.88
N ASP A 389 -21.19 -7.30 15.17
CA ASP A 389 -21.67 -8.57 14.63
C ASP A 389 -20.90 -9.02 13.39
N LYS A 390 -20.06 -8.13 12.83
CA LYS A 390 -19.28 -8.40 11.61
C LYS A 390 -17.80 -8.49 11.92
N THR A 391 -17.15 -9.46 11.29
CA THR A 391 -15.70 -9.61 11.36
C THR A 391 -15.03 -8.61 10.42
N TYR A 392 -14.14 -7.78 10.95
CA TYR A 392 -13.23 -6.96 10.17
C TYR A 392 -12.00 -7.79 9.77
N HIS A 393 -11.76 -7.97 8.47
CA HIS A 393 -10.57 -8.67 7.99
C HIS A 393 -9.42 -7.68 7.75
N THR A 394 -8.36 -7.78 8.52
CA THR A 394 -7.16 -6.94 8.35
C THR A 394 -6.48 -7.17 7.00
N GLY A 395 -6.68 -8.35 6.41
CA GLY A 395 -6.22 -8.67 5.08
C GLY A 395 -6.89 -9.91 4.49
N ALA A 396 -6.96 -9.96 3.16
CA ALA A 396 -7.50 -11.09 2.41
C ALA A 396 -6.63 -12.35 2.54
N TYR A 397 -5.36 -12.21 2.93
CA TYR A 397 -4.44 -13.32 3.21
C TYR A 397 -4.86 -14.16 4.45
N SER A 398 -5.88 -13.75 5.18
CA SER A 398 -6.53 -14.57 6.21
C SER A 398 -7.45 -15.65 5.62
N PHE A 399 -7.81 -15.57 4.35
CA PHE A 399 -8.61 -16.59 3.67
C PHE A 399 -7.69 -17.70 3.13
N PRO A 400 -8.03 -18.99 3.37
CA PRO A 400 -7.16 -20.11 2.93
C PRO A 400 -6.95 -20.20 1.43
N ASP A 401 -7.90 -19.70 0.63
CA ASP A 401 -7.91 -19.71 -0.83
C ASP A 401 -7.37 -18.41 -1.44
N PHE A 402 -6.82 -17.51 -0.63
CA PHE A 402 -6.26 -16.26 -1.14
C PHE A 402 -5.11 -16.52 -2.10
N LYS A 403 -5.32 -16.13 -3.35
CA LYS A 403 -4.31 -16.16 -4.40
C LYS A 403 -4.49 -14.94 -5.29
N TRP A 404 -3.45 -14.12 -5.38
CA TRP A 404 -3.47 -12.93 -6.21
C TRP A 404 -3.14 -13.26 -7.66
N ASP A 405 -3.97 -12.80 -8.59
CA ASP A 405 -3.68 -12.85 -10.02
C ASP A 405 -2.85 -11.63 -10.42
N TRP A 406 -1.58 -11.87 -10.73
CA TRP A 406 -0.63 -10.81 -11.11
C TRP A 406 -0.73 -10.41 -12.58
N LYS A 407 -1.65 -10.99 -13.35
CA LYS A 407 -1.86 -10.60 -14.74
C LYS A 407 -2.36 -9.17 -14.83
N HIS A 408 -1.80 -8.44 -15.78
CA HIS A 408 -2.19 -7.07 -16.07
C HIS A 408 -2.18 -6.83 -17.57
N ALA A 409 -3.31 -6.44 -18.15
CA ALA A 409 -3.50 -6.36 -19.59
C ALA A 409 -2.51 -5.41 -20.29
N ARG A 410 -2.16 -4.28 -19.65
CA ARG A 410 -1.19 -3.32 -20.20
C ARG A 410 0.27 -3.77 -20.08
N SER A 411 0.55 -4.74 -19.24
CA SER A 411 1.90 -5.32 -19.11
C SER A 411 2.17 -6.41 -20.15
N ASN A 412 1.16 -6.81 -20.93
CA ASN A 412 1.30 -7.88 -21.90
C ASN A 412 2.23 -7.47 -23.04
N GLY A 413 3.23 -8.31 -23.29
CA GLY A 413 4.11 -8.18 -24.43
C GLY A 413 3.61 -8.97 -25.65
N PHE A 414 4.39 -8.96 -26.72
CA PHE A 414 4.09 -9.71 -27.96
C PHE A 414 3.89 -11.22 -27.72
N PHE A 415 4.54 -11.78 -26.69
CA PHE A 415 4.48 -13.21 -26.36
C PHE A 415 3.49 -13.56 -25.24
N GLY A 416 2.58 -12.65 -24.87
CA GLY A 416 1.56 -12.87 -23.84
C GLY A 416 1.83 -12.17 -22.52
N ASP A 417 1.29 -12.72 -21.41
CA ASP A 417 1.34 -12.11 -20.09
C ASP A 417 2.78 -11.92 -19.60
N ALA A 418 3.11 -10.74 -19.11
CA ALA A 418 4.38 -10.48 -18.44
C ALA A 418 4.46 -11.27 -17.13
N SER A 419 5.61 -11.86 -16.82
CA SER A 419 5.86 -12.56 -15.57
C SER A 419 5.83 -11.61 -14.35
N THR A 420 6.14 -10.34 -14.59
CA THR A 420 6.15 -9.27 -13.60
C THR A 420 5.36 -8.07 -14.14
N PRO A 421 4.18 -7.75 -13.54
CA PRO A 421 3.35 -6.66 -14.01
C PRO A 421 3.96 -5.29 -13.71
N ASN A 422 3.56 -4.30 -14.52
CA ASN A 422 4.02 -2.92 -14.44
C ASN A 422 2.88 -1.97 -14.77
N THR A 423 2.48 -1.09 -13.84
CA THR A 423 1.48 -0.03 -14.03
C THR A 423 2.08 1.34 -14.32
N GLY A 424 3.38 1.42 -14.55
CA GLY A 424 4.02 2.64 -15.09
C GLY A 424 3.41 3.10 -16.40
N PRO A 425 3.12 2.20 -17.38
CA PRO A 425 2.39 2.56 -18.60
C PRO A 425 1.01 3.18 -18.36
N ASP A 426 0.26 2.72 -17.36
CA ASP A 426 -1.03 3.28 -16.98
C ASP A 426 -0.88 4.71 -16.46
N LEU A 427 0.08 4.93 -15.54
CA LEU A 427 0.37 6.27 -15.05
C LEU A 427 0.77 7.21 -16.18
N LYS A 428 1.63 6.74 -17.09
CA LYS A 428 2.04 7.51 -18.28
C LYS A 428 0.85 7.87 -19.15
N ASN A 429 -0.06 6.92 -19.39
CA ASN A 429 -1.25 7.13 -20.20
C ASN A 429 -2.19 8.16 -19.53
N ALA A 430 -2.50 7.98 -18.25
CA ALA A 430 -3.31 8.91 -17.46
C ALA A 430 -2.73 10.34 -17.49
N MET A 431 -1.42 10.49 -17.27
CA MET A 431 -0.75 11.80 -17.32
C MET A 431 -0.71 12.42 -18.73
N SER A 432 -0.63 11.58 -19.76
CA SER A 432 -0.61 12.05 -21.16
C SER A 432 -1.99 12.54 -21.60
N ALA A 433 -3.04 11.82 -21.21
CA ALA A 433 -4.43 12.18 -21.50
C ALA A 433 -4.94 13.33 -20.60
N ASN A 434 -4.38 13.47 -19.39
CA ASN A 434 -4.62 14.58 -18.47
C ASN A 434 -3.30 15.33 -18.12
N PRO A 435 -2.81 16.22 -18.98
CA PRO A 435 -1.52 16.90 -18.76
C PRO A 435 -1.48 17.85 -17.56
N ARG A 436 -2.61 18.05 -16.86
CA ARG A 436 -2.69 18.83 -15.61
C ARG A 436 -2.63 17.95 -14.37
N MET A 437 -2.70 16.63 -14.52
CA MET A 437 -2.56 15.71 -13.40
C MET A 437 -1.15 15.83 -12.80
N ARG A 438 -1.09 15.95 -11.49
CA ARG A 438 0.17 16.00 -10.75
C ARG A 438 0.40 14.67 -10.01
N VAL A 439 1.66 14.34 -9.76
CA VAL A 439 2.06 13.15 -9.02
C VAL A 439 3.02 13.53 -7.92
N LEU A 440 2.70 13.14 -6.68
CA LEU A 440 3.57 13.27 -5.52
C LEU A 440 4.03 11.89 -5.08
N VAL A 441 5.34 11.66 -5.04
CA VAL A 441 5.94 10.38 -4.67
C VAL A 441 6.68 10.55 -3.34
N LEU A 442 6.32 9.74 -2.35
CA LEU A 442 6.85 9.81 -0.99
C LEU A 442 7.60 8.52 -0.68
N ASN A 443 8.91 8.64 -0.41
CA ASN A 443 9.82 7.51 -0.26
C ASN A 443 10.42 7.46 1.15
N GLY A 444 10.39 6.28 1.78
CA GLY A 444 11.17 6.01 2.99
C GLY A 444 12.60 5.57 2.64
N VAL A 445 13.59 6.19 3.27
CA VAL A 445 15.01 5.89 3.00
C VAL A 445 15.41 4.50 3.54
N TYR A 446 14.73 4.03 4.58
CA TYR A 446 14.98 2.75 5.24
C TYR A 446 13.95 1.67 4.87
N ASP A 447 13.22 1.87 3.76
CA ASP A 447 12.22 0.94 3.25
C ASP A 447 12.87 -0.14 2.37
N LEU A 448 12.99 -1.36 2.92
CA LEU A 448 13.46 -2.53 2.17
C LEU A 448 12.33 -3.25 1.41
N ALA A 449 11.06 -2.87 1.66
CA ALA A 449 9.92 -3.47 0.97
C ALA A 449 9.72 -2.87 -0.43
N THR A 450 9.91 -1.54 -0.54
CA THR A 450 9.84 -0.80 -1.81
C THR A 450 10.98 0.21 -1.85
N PRO A 451 12.20 -0.23 -2.20
CA PRO A 451 13.39 0.58 -2.11
C PRO A 451 13.30 1.84 -2.97
N PHE A 452 13.64 3.00 -2.42
CA PHE A 452 13.47 4.30 -3.07
C PHE A 452 14.19 4.40 -4.43
N ALA A 453 15.34 3.72 -4.59
CA ALA A 453 16.05 3.72 -5.86
C ALA A 453 15.33 2.90 -6.94
N GLY A 454 14.50 1.92 -6.57
CA GLY A 454 13.57 1.25 -7.49
C GLY A 454 12.48 2.19 -8.01
N THR A 455 12.00 3.08 -7.15
CA THR A 455 11.10 4.17 -7.53
C THR A 455 11.78 5.14 -8.51
N GLU A 456 12.99 5.62 -8.18
CA GLU A 456 13.77 6.52 -9.05
C GLU A 456 13.97 5.89 -10.44
N TYR A 457 14.42 4.63 -10.47
CA TYR A 457 14.59 3.88 -11.71
C TYR A 457 13.29 3.83 -12.53
N THR A 458 12.18 3.46 -11.90
CA THR A 458 10.90 3.33 -12.60
C THR A 458 10.47 4.64 -13.23
N PHE A 459 10.53 5.76 -12.48
CA PHE A 459 10.12 7.07 -12.99
C PHE A 459 11.03 7.60 -14.08
N ASP A 460 12.32 7.31 -14.03
CA ASP A 460 13.27 7.69 -15.09
C ASP A 460 13.06 6.88 -16.38
N HIS A 461 12.44 5.69 -16.28
CA HIS A 461 12.16 4.79 -17.41
C HIS A 461 10.70 4.84 -17.90
N LEU A 462 9.83 5.69 -17.34
CA LEU A 462 8.44 5.85 -17.84
C LEU A 462 8.38 6.40 -19.27
N GLY A 463 9.43 7.06 -19.75
CA GLY A 463 9.43 7.69 -21.08
C GLY A 463 8.36 8.77 -21.23
N LEU A 464 8.16 9.58 -20.18
CA LEU A 464 7.22 10.69 -20.18
C LEU A 464 7.67 11.81 -21.09
N ASN A 465 6.69 12.50 -21.71
CA ASN A 465 6.96 13.74 -22.41
C ASN A 465 7.52 14.79 -21.43
N LYS A 466 8.55 15.53 -21.88
CA LYS A 466 9.21 16.56 -21.05
C LYS A 466 8.23 17.60 -20.48
N LYS A 467 7.13 17.92 -21.21
CA LYS A 467 6.11 18.89 -20.80
C LYS A 467 5.35 18.47 -19.54
N ILE A 468 5.24 17.18 -19.27
CA ILE A 468 4.49 16.63 -18.12
C ILE A 468 5.41 16.02 -17.05
N LYS A 469 6.69 15.80 -17.36
CA LYS A 469 7.67 15.28 -16.38
C LYS A 469 7.79 16.21 -15.15
N SER A 470 7.64 17.51 -15.31
CA SER A 470 7.68 18.52 -14.24
C SER A 470 6.48 18.45 -13.30
N ASN A 471 5.42 17.69 -13.63
CA ASN A 471 4.27 17.47 -12.75
C ASN A 471 4.53 16.41 -11.67
N ILE A 472 5.72 15.79 -11.67
CA ILE A 472 6.12 14.78 -10.70
C ILE A 472 7.05 15.43 -9.67
N THR A 473 6.72 15.27 -8.40
CA THR A 473 7.55 15.68 -7.27
C THR A 473 7.87 14.47 -6.41
N MET A 474 9.15 14.26 -6.08
CA MET A 474 9.60 13.20 -5.18
C MET A 474 10.08 13.79 -3.86
N LYS A 475 9.74 13.13 -2.76
CA LYS A 475 10.17 13.46 -1.40
C LYS A 475 10.75 12.21 -0.73
N TYR A 476 11.67 12.44 0.20
CA TYR A 476 12.38 11.40 0.94
C TYR A 476 12.30 11.67 2.43
N TYR A 477 12.05 10.62 3.21
CA TYR A 477 11.92 10.68 4.66
C TYR A 477 12.91 9.70 5.30
N GLU A 478 13.58 10.11 6.35
CA GLU A 478 14.44 9.23 7.14
C GLU A 478 13.60 8.27 8.01
N ALA A 479 12.78 7.48 7.34
CA ALA A 479 11.82 6.52 7.89
C ALA A 479 11.73 5.31 6.93
N GLY A 480 10.96 4.28 7.31
CA GLY A 480 10.69 3.11 6.48
C GLY A 480 9.43 3.23 5.65
N HIS A 481 8.81 2.09 5.39
CA HIS A 481 7.62 1.91 4.53
C HIS A 481 6.40 2.70 5.00
N MET A 482 6.08 2.60 6.29
CA MET A 482 5.02 3.37 6.94
C MET A 482 5.63 4.64 7.57
N MET A 483 6.16 5.54 6.74
CA MET A 483 6.92 6.70 7.21
C MET A 483 6.16 7.57 8.21
N TYR A 484 4.85 7.57 8.12
CA TYR A 484 3.94 8.36 8.94
C TYR A 484 3.80 7.88 10.40
N ILE A 485 4.35 6.74 10.78
CA ILE A 485 4.38 6.33 12.19
C ILE A 485 5.42 7.12 12.99
N GLN A 486 6.47 7.62 12.34
CA GLN A 486 7.43 8.54 12.95
C GLN A 486 6.86 9.96 12.95
N ASN A 487 6.81 10.61 14.12
CA ASN A 487 6.15 11.92 14.28
C ASN A 487 6.74 13.02 13.37
N ALA A 488 8.06 13.08 13.23
CA ALA A 488 8.70 14.09 12.36
C ALA A 488 8.36 13.86 10.88
N ALA A 489 8.39 12.59 10.43
CA ALA A 489 8.01 12.23 9.08
C ALA A 489 6.49 12.40 8.84
N ALA A 490 5.63 12.13 9.84
CA ALA A 490 4.19 12.38 9.75
C ALA A 490 3.87 13.88 9.57
N ALA A 491 4.58 14.76 10.28
CA ALA A 491 4.44 16.20 10.13
C ALA A 491 4.86 16.67 8.74
N ALA A 492 5.99 16.18 8.23
CA ALA A 492 6.45 16.48 6.88
C ALA A 492 5.52 15.90 5.80
N PHE A 493 5.03 14.66 5.98
CA PHE A 493 4.02 14.01 5.12
C PHE A 493 2.76 14.87 5.02
N LYS A 494 2.18 15.30 6.17
CA LYS A 494 1.01 16.17 6.20
C LYS A 494 1.25 17.45 5.42
N LYS A 495 2.38 18.10 5.65
CA LYS A 495 2.75 19.33 4.96
C LYS A 495 2.83 19.11 3.44
N ASP A 496 3.61 18.12 2.99
CA ASP A 496 3.83 17.86 1.56
C ASP A 496 2.51 17.48 0.85
N VAL A 497 1.66 16.65 1.47
CA VAL A 497 0.37 16.26 0.90
C VAL A 497 -0.62 17.43 0.88
N ALA A 498 -0.69 18.24 1.94
CA ALA A 498 -1.57 19.40 1.99
C ALA A 498 -1.16 20.47 0.96
N GLU A 499 0.14 20.76 0.82
CA GLU A 499 0.67 21.67 -0.20
C GLU A 499 0.42 21.15 -1.62
N PHE A 500 0.53 19.83 -1.83
CA PHE A 500 0.21 19.20 -3.11
C PHE A 500 -1.27 19.36 -3.47
N ILE A 501 -2.18 19.09 -2.54
CA ILE A 501 -3.63 19.21 -2.77
C ILE A 501 -4.03 20.67 -3.02
N THR A 502 -3.51 21.61 -2.25
CA THR A 502 -3.83 23.04 -2.39
C THR A 502 -3.13 23.74 -3.56
N GLY A 503 -2.20 23.05 -4.22
CA GLY A 503 -1.41 23.61 -5.33
C GLY A 503 -0.23 24.47 -4.89
N ALA A 504 0.13 24.48 -3.60
CA ALA A 504 1.27 25.22 -3.06
C ALA A 504 2.62 24.51 -3.30
N LEU A 505 2.62 23.19 -3.43
CA LEU A 505 3.80 22.40 -3.77
C LEU A 505 4.12 22.56 -5.27
N LYS A 506 5.30 23.10 -5.57
CA LYS A 506 5.80 23.31 -6.93
C LYS A 506 6.67 22.14 -7.38
#